data_cfc4b47f8ac8c68b3df67834d966a778
#
_entry.id   cfc4b47f8ac8c68b3df67834d966a778
#
_cell.length_a   1.000
_cell.length_b   1.000
_cell.length_c   1.000
_cell.angle_alpha   90.00
_cell.angle_beta   90.00
_cell.angle_gamma   90.00
#
_symmetry.space_group_name_H-M   'P 1'
#
loop_
_entity.id
_entity.type
_entity.pdbx_description
1 polymer ?
#
loop_
_entity_poly.entity_id
_entity_poly.type
_entity_poly.pdbx_seq_one_letter_code
_entity_poly.pdbx_strand_id
1 'polypeptide(L)'
;MDKRKEFEALVREYSETLYWLIRRIVLTHEDANDVLQNTFLKAWNAYDSFNRDSKLSTWLTRIAINESTDQLRRNKHLASAAAEDLSVAKSLLADEFFDGDATEAMLQEAIASLPEVQRTVFTLRYYEEMKYSEISKILNTSEGALKASYHIAVKKITEYFKERD
;
A
#
# COMPACT_ATOMS: atom_id res chain seq x y z
N MET A 1 0.46 22.51 -22.81
CA MET A 1 1.53 22.28 -21.84
C MET A 1 2.31 21.02 -22.18
N ASP A 2 3.58 21.04 -21.98
CA ASP A 2 4.47 19.92 -22.28
C ASP A 2 4.14 18.72 -21.37
N LYS A 3 3.95 17.56 -21.98
CA LYS A 3 3.67 16.29 -21.30
C LYS A 3 4.67 16.02 -20.16
N ARG A 4 5.95 16.27 -20.42
CA ARG A 4 7.00 16.05 -19.44
C ARG A 4 6.80 16.90 -18.19
N LYS A 5 6.46 18.18 -18.36
CA LYS A 5 6.24 19.10 -17.24
C LYS A 5 4.98 18.73 -16.44
N GLU A 6 3.94 18.32 -17.15
CA GLU A 6 2.71 17.86 -16.51
C GLU A 6 2.99 16.63 -15.65
N PHE A 7 3.77 15.69 -16.19
CA PHE A 7 4.10 14.47 -15.49
C PHE A 7 5.01 14.73 -14.29
N GLU A 8 5.98 15.62 -14.42
CA GLU A 8 6.85 16.00 -13.30
C GLU A 8 6.04 16.61 -12.16
N ALA A 9 5.04 17.43 -12.47
CA ALA A 9 4.14 18.00 -11.49
C ALA A 9 3.31 16.91 -10.80
N LEU A 10 2.84 15.93 -11.55
CA LEU A 10 2.09 14.79 -11.04
C LEU A 10 2.94 13.96 -10.06
N VAL A 11 4.20 13.70 -10.42
CA VAL A 11 5.13 12.97 -9.55
C VAL A 11 5.31 13.71 -8.23
N ARG A 12 5.53 15.01 -8.27
CA ARG A 12 5.69 15.82 -7.06
C ARG A 12 4.44 15.78 -6.19
N GLU A 13 3.26 15.86 -6.81
CA GLU A 13 1.99 15.88 -6.07
C GLU A 13 1.67 14.56 -5.37
N TYR A 14 1.92 13.44 -6.05
CA TYR A 14 1.45 12.13 -5.57
C TYR A 14 2.51 11.24 -4.94
N SER A 15 3.79 11.61 -5.00
CA SER A 15 4.88 10.74 -4.50
C SER A 15 4.72 10.33 -3.05
N GLU A 16 4.45 11.28 -2.16
CA GLU A 16 4.34 10.97 -0.72
C GLU A 16 3.12 10.10 -0.42
N THR A 17 1.97 10.45 -0.98
CA THR A 17 0.73 9.71 -0.77
C THR A 17 0.87 8.27 -1.28
N LEU A 18 1.41 8.09 -2.48
CA LEU A 18 1.62 6.76 -3.05
C LEU A 18 2.68 5.98 -2.28
N TYR A 19 3.74 6.65 -1.82
CA TYR A 19 4.77 5.98 -1.02
C TYR A 19 4.17 5.32 0.21
N TRP A 20 3.34 6.04 0.96
CA TRP A 20 2.76 5.48 2.19
C TRP A 20 1.73 4.40 1.93
N LEU A 21 0.95 4.52 0.86
CA LEU A 21 0.07 3.43 0.43
C LEU A 21 0.87 2.16 0.15
N ILE A 22 1.91 2.29 -0.65
CA ILE A 22 2.77 1.17 -1.04
C ILE A 22 3.49 0.60 0.18
N ARG A 23 4.05 1.46 1.04
CA ARG A 23 4.80 1.06 2.23
C ARG A 23 3.97 0.19 3.18
N ARG A 24 2.69 0.50 3.33
CA ARG A 24 1.79 -0.30 4.18
C ARG A 24 1.52 -1.68 3.60
N ILE A 25 1.61 -1.83 2.29
CA ILE A 25 1.38 -3.11 1.62
C ILE A 25 2.66 -3.94 1.58
N VAL A 26 3.78 -3.37 1.15
CA VAL A 26 5.03 -4.12 0.92
C VAL A 26 5.97 -4.13 2.13
N LEU A 27 5.74 -3.28 3.12
CA LEU A 27 6.33 -3.28 4.47
C LEU A 27 7.75 -2.73 4.60
N THR A 28 8.58 -2.73 3.58
CA THR A 28 9.94 -2.20 3.69
C THR A 28 10.11 -0.93 2.86
N HIS A 29 11.00 -0.06 3.29
CA HIS A 29 11.33 1.16 2.56
C HIS A 29 11.93 0.83 1.20
N GLU A 30 12.81 -0.15 1.13
CA GLU A 30 13.49 -0.54 -0.11
C GLU A 30 12.47 -0.99 -1.16
N ASP A 31 11.58 -1.91 -0.79
CA ASP A 31 10.54 -2.38 -1.70
C ASP A 31 9.56 -1.26 -2.08
N ALA A 32 9.19 -0.43 -1.11
CA ALA A 32 8.28 0.69 -1.37
C ALA A 32 8.87 1.66 -2.39
N ASN A 33 10.15 1.95 -2.26
CA ASN A 33 10.85 2.85 -3.19
C ASN A 33 10.89 2.25 -4.60
N ASP A 34 11.21 0.96 -4.72
CA ASP A 34 11.23 0.25 -6.00
C ASP A 34 9.84 0.23 -6.65
N VAL A 35 8.81 -0.07 -5.87
CA VAL A 35 7.43 -0.10 -6.37
C VAL A 35 6.99 1.29 -6.79
N LEU A 36 7.35 2.33 -6.03
CA LEU A 36 7.01 3.71 -6.37
C LEU A 36 7.60 4.10 -7.73
N GLN A 37 8.89 3.79 -7.95
CA GLN A 37 9.55 4.05 -9.22
C GLN A 37 8.87 3.32 -10.36
N ASN A 38 8.59 2.03 -10.19
CA ASN A 38 7.91 1.22 -11.20
C ASN A 38 6.50 1.75 -11.50
N THR A 39 5.81 2.24 -10.47
CA THR A 39 4.49 2.84 -10.64
C THR A 39 4.54 4.04 -11.56
N PHE A 40 5.48 4.95 -11.32
CA PHE A 40 5.63 6.14 -12.17
C PHE A 40 6.14 5.81 -13.56
N LEU A 41 7.01 4.81 -13.71
CA LEU A 41 7.44 4.36 -15.04
C LEU A 41 6.26 3.83 -15.86
N LYS A 42 5.42 3.00 -15.25
CA LYS A 42 4.22 2.48 -15.92
C LYS A 42 3.24 3.61 -16.23
N ALA A 43 3.07 4.54 -15.31
CA ALA A 43 2.20 5.69 -15.51
C ALA A 43 2.70 6.54 -16.68
N TRP A 44 4.00 6.79 -16.77
CA TRP A 44 4.60 7.52 -17.87
C TRP A 44 4.31 6.87 -19.22
N ASN A 45 4.53 5.54 -19.29
CA ASN A 45 4.32 4.80 -20.54
C ASN A 45 2.84 4.75 -20.95
N ALA A 46 1.92 4.81 -20.00
CA ALA A 46 0.48 4.73 -20.25
C ALA A 46 -0.21 6.11 -20.20
N TYR A 47 0.53 7.19 -19.99
CA TYR A 47 -0.05 8.50 -19.74
C TYR A 47 -0.91 8.99 -20.92
N ASP A 48 -0.44 8.78 -22.14
CA ASP A 48 -1.17 9.19 -23.33
C ASP A 48 -2.47 8.41 -23.55
N SER A 49 -2.54 7.18 -23.01
CA SER A 49 -3.73 6.34 -23.12
C SER A 49 -4.69 6.52 -21.94
N PHE A 50 -4.33 7.35 -20.96
CA PHE A 50 -5.22 7.67 -19.85
C PHE A 50 -6.42 8.46 -20.40
N ASN A 51 -7.59 7.85 -20.38
CA ASN A 51 -8.79 8.41 -21.03
C ASN A 51 -9.60 9.35 -20.16
N ARG A 52 -9.17 9.60 -18.94
CA ARG A 52 -9.81 10.51 -17.98
C ARG A 52 -11.23 10.11 -17.55
N ASP A 53 -11.63 8.86 -17.78
CA ASP A 53 -12.88 8.32 -17.28
C ASP A 53 -12.88 8.16 -15.77
N SER A 54 -11.70 8.08 -15.18
CA SER A 54 -11.50 8.08 -13.74
C SER A 54 -10.61 9.25 -13.34
N LYS A 55 -10.60 9.57 -12.06
CA LYS A 55 -9.68 10.57 -11.53
C LYS A 55 -8.24 10.09 -11.70
N LEU A 56 -7.34 11.03 -11.92
CA LEU A 56 -5.92 10.73 -12.03
C LEU A 56 -5.40 9.99 -10.81
N SER A 57 -5.81 10.42 -9.61
CA SER A 57 -5.42 9.77 -8.35
C SER A 57 -5.88 8.31 -8.30
N THR A 58 -7.10 8.02 -8.77
CA THR A 58 -7.63 6.65 -8.81
C THR A 58 -6.82 5.79 -9.78
N TRP A 59 -6.49 6.33 -10.93
CA TRP A 59 -5.69 5.64 -11.94
C TRP A 59 -4.30 5.30 -11.42
N LEU A 60 -3.62 6.27 -10.79
CA LEU A 60 -2.31 6.05 -10.18
C LEU A 60 -2.37 5.03 -9.04
N THR A 61 -3.40 5.12 -8.21
CA THR A 61 -3.60 4.19 -7.09
C THR A 61 -3.73 2.76 -7.59
N ARG A 62 -4.49 2.52 -8.66
CA ARG A 62 -4.60 1.18 -9.27
C ARG A 62 -3.25 0.64 -9.71
N ILE A 63 -2.46 1.46 -10.37
CA ILE A 63 -1.12 1.05 -10.81
C ILE A 63 -0.27 0.70 -9.60
N ALA A 64 -0.30 1.54 -8.57
CA ALA A 64 0.48 1.32 -7.35
C ALA A 64 0.09 0.03 -6.63
N ILE A 65 -1.21 -0.25 -6.52
CA ILE A 65 -1.70 -1.49 -5.88
C ILE A 65 -1.24 -2.72 -6.68
N ASN A 66 -1.38 -2.68 -7.99
CA ASN A 66 -0.96 -3.79 -8.84
C ASN A 66 0.54 -4.03 -8.75
N GLU A 67 1.34 -2.97 -8.75
CA GLU A 67 2.80 -3.08 -8.59
C GLU A 67 3.18 -3.59 -7.20
N SER A 68 2.45 -3.18 -6.17
CA SER A 68 2.67 -3.65 -4.80
C SER A 68 2.39 -5.15 -4.67
N THR A 69 1.27 -5.62 -5.22
CA THR A 69 0.92 -7.04 -5.16
C THR A 69 1.90 -7.89 -5.98
N ASP A 70 2.38 -7.38 -7.10
CA ASP A 70 3.42 -8.04 -7.90
C ASP A 70 4.73 -8.15 -7.11
N GLN A 71 5.11 -7.10 -6.38
CA GLN A 71 6.29 -7.11 -5.52
C GLN A 71 6.17 -8.19 -4.43
N LEU A 72 5.01 -8.29 -3.80
CA LEU A 72 4.78 -9.32 -2.78
C LEU A 72 4.87 -10.72 -3.37
N ARG A 73 4.38 -10.92 -4.59
CA ARG A 73 4.49 -12.20 -5.29
C ARG A 73 5.95 -12.56 -5.54
N ARG A 74 6.76 -11.60 -5.98
CA ARG A 74 8.21 -11.80 -6.16
C ARG A 74 8.88 -12.13 -4.83
N ASN A 75 8.52 -11.45 -3.76
CA ASN A 75 9.07 -11.67 -2.44
C ASN A 75 8.82 -13.11 -1.95
N LYS A 76 7.65 -13.65 -2.23
CA LYS A 76 7.34 -15.04 -1.85
C LYS A 76 8.28 -16.05 -2.52
N HIS A 77 8.66 -15.81 -3.76
CA HIS A 77 9.59 -16.69 -4.46
C HIS A 77 11.01 -16.59 -3.91
N LEU A 78 11.39 -15.45 -3.35
CA LEU A 78 12.72 -15.21 -2.81
C LEU A 78 12.84 -15.53 -1.31
N ALA A 79 11.71 -15.52 -0.61
CA ALA A 79 11.68 -15.49 0.86
C ALA A 79 11.74 -16.84 1.53
N SER A 80 12.24 -17.86 0.87
CA SER A 80 12.38 -19.17 1.51
C SER A 80 13.32 -19.16 2.71
N ALA A 81 13.94 -18.03 3.06
CA ALA A 81 15.10 -18.08 3.93
C ALA A 81 15.20 -17.05 5.04
N ALA A 82 14.33 -16.08 5.15
CA ALA A 82 14.59 -15.07 6.16
C ALA A 82 13.32 -14.50 6.73
N ALA A 83 12.73 -15.23 7.65
CA ALA A 83 11.84 -14.62 8.61
C ALA A 83 12.72 -13.72 9.50
N GLU A 84 13.00 -12.52 9.07
CA GLU A 84 13.67 -11.56 9.92
C GLU A 84 12.64 -10.95 10.85
N ASP A 85 12.77 -11.27 12.11
CA ASP A 85 11.98 -10.71 13.20
C ASP A 85 12.43 -9.27 13.49
N LEU A 86 12.47 -8.43 12.47
CA LEU A 86 12.66 -7.01 12.72
C LEU A 86 11.31 -6.41 13.02
N SER A 87 11.15 -5.90 14.23
CA SER A 87 9.95 -5.17 14.61
C SER A 87 9.71 -4.03 13.61
N VAL A 88 8.58 -4.09 12.93
CA VAL A 88 8.18 -3.04 11.97
C VAL A 88 8.06 -1.70 12.66
N ALA A 89 7.53 -1.69 13.90
CA ALA A 89 7.42 -0.45 14.69
C ALA A 89 8.79 0.18 14.93
N LYS A 90 9.78 -0.63 15.32
CA LYS A 90 11.13 -0.15 15.57
C LYS A 90 11.78 0.37 14.28
N SER A 91 11.59 -0.35 13.18
CA SER A 91 12.09 0.06 11.88
C SER A 91 11.47 1.39 11.42
N LEU A 92 10.17 1.56 11.64
CA LEU A 92 9.47 2.80 11.29
C LEU A 92 9.92 3.98 12.14
N LEU A 93 10.08 3.77 13.45
CA LEU A 93 10.54 4.84 14.34
C LEU A 93 11.95 5.32 13.99
N ALA A 94 12.75 4.45 13.41
CA ALA A 94 14.10 4.79 12.95
C ALA A 94 14.11 5.41 11.55
N ASP A 95 13.00 5.36 10.83
CA ASP A 95 12.89 5.90 9.47
C ASP A 95 12.77 7.42 9.53
N GLU A 96 13.69 8.12 8.86
CA GLU A 96 13.71 9.59 8.85
C GLU A 96 12.47 10.23 8.22
N PHE A 97 11.72 9.47 7.42
CA PHE A 97 10.50 9.96 6.76
C PHE A 97 9.24 9.70 7.57
N PHE A 98 9.34 8.96 8.68
CA PHE A 98 8.21 8.66 9.54
C PHE A 98 8.03 9.77 10.58
N ASP A 99 6.88 10.44 10.54
CA ASP A 99 6.58 11.55 11.46
C ASP A 99 5.52 11.20 12.52
N GLY A 100 5.14 9.93 12.62
CA GLY A 100 4.19 9.45 13.62
C GLY A 100 4.84 9.18 14.97
N ASP A 101 4.02 9.02 15.98
CA ASP A 101 4.46 8.67 17.32
C ASP A 101 4.54 7.14 17.51
N ALA A 102 4.85 6.70 18.75
CA ALA A 102 4.96 5.29 19.07
C ALA A 102 3.63 4.53 18.88
N THR A 103 2.50 5.18 19.13
CA THR A 103 1.18 4.58 18.95
C THR A 103 0.92 4.34 17.46
N GLU A 104 1.25 5.29 16.61
CA GLU A 104 1.12 5.15 15.16
C GLU A 104 2.04 4.06 14.62
N ALA A 105 3.28 3.99 15.11
CA ALA A 105 4.22 2.94 14.72
C ALA A 105 3.70 1.56 15.15
N MET A 106 3.07 1.47 16.33
CA MET A 106 2.47 0.23 16.82
C MET A 106 1.28 -0.21 15.96
N LEU A 107 0.48 0.75 15.49
CA LEU A 107 -0.60 0.46 14.56
C LEU A 107 -0.05 -0.12 13.24
N GLN A 108 1.01 0.47 12.71
CA GLN A 108 1.66 -0.05 11.51
C GLN A 108 2.21 -1.46 11.73
N GLU A 109 2.74 -1.73 12.91
CA GLU A 109 3.20 -3.08 13.27
C GLU A 109 2.04 -4.07 13.30
N ALA A 110 0.91 -3.68 13.88
CA ALA A 110 -0.30 -4.52 13.90
C ALA A 110 -0.78 -4.84 12.48
N ILE A 111 -0.80 -3.83 11.61
CA ILE A 111 -1.18 -3.99 10.22
C ILE A 111 -0.20 -4.93 9.50
N ALA A 112 1.10 -4.76 9.74
CA ALA A 112 2.14 -5.58 9.13
C ALA A 112 2.05 -7.04 9.55
N SER A 113 1.49 -7.33 10.72
CA SER A 113 1.30 -8.71 11.20
C SER A 113 0.15 -9.45 10.52
N LEU A 114 -0.71 -8.73 9.78
CA LEU A 114 -1.84 -9.34 9.09
C LEU A 114 -1.38 -10.14 7.87
N PRO A 115 -2.09 -11.21 7.53
CA PRO A 115 -1.91 -11.85 6.23
C PRO A 115 -2.07 -10.84 5.10
N GLU A 116 -1.37 -11.09 4.01
CA GLU A 116 -1.27 -10.15 2.87
C GLU A 116 -2.62 -9.60 2.39
N VAL A 117 -3.61 -10.47 2.17
CA VAL A 117 -4.92 -10.04 1.67
C VAL A 117 -5.62 -9.13 2.66
N GLN A 118 -5.61 -9.50 3.95
CA GLN A 118 -6.23 -8.70 5.01
C GLN A 118 -5.54 -7.34 5.15
N ARG A 119 -4.21 -7.33 5.09
CA ARG A 119 -3.41 -6.11 5.18
C ARG A 119 -3.73 -5.17 4.02
N THR A 120 -3.78 -5.69 2.81
CA THR A 120 -4.08 -4.90 1.61
C THR A 120 -5.49 -4.32 1.69
N VAL A 121 -6.49 -5.15 2.00
CA VAL A 121 -7.87 -4.70 2.10
C VAL A 121 -8.03 -3.65 3.20
N PHE A 122 -7.41 -3.88 4.36
CA PHE A 122 -7.46 -2.91 5.46
C PHE A 122 -6.87 -1.56 5.02
N THR A 123 -5.71 -1.58 4.38
CA THR A 123 -5.04 -0.37 3.91
C THR A 123 -5.91 0.41 2.93
N LEU A 124 -6.49 -0.28 1.96
CA LEU A 124 -7.31 0.38 0.95
C LEU A 124 -8.61 0.93 1.52
N ARG A 125 -9.20 0.23 2.46
CA ARG A 125 -10.47 0.66 3.06
C ARG A 125 -10.29 1.73 4.12
N TYR A 126 -9.33 1.57 5.01
CA TYR A 126 -9.14 2.45 6.17
C TYR A 126 -8.38 3.74 5.80
N TYR A 127 -7.25 3.60 5.14
CA TYR A 127 -6.40 4.74 4.82
C TYR A 127 -6.80 5.44 3.53
N GLU A 128 -7.12 4.67 2.49
CA GLU A 128 -7.47 5.24 1.19
C GLU A 128 -8.97 5.52 1.05
N GLU A 129 -9.77 5.06 2.00
CA GLU A 129 -11.22 5.26 2.03
C GLU A 129 -11.92 4.81 0.75
N MET A 130 -11.40 3.75 0.13
CA MET A 130 -11.95 3.23 -1.12
C MET A 130 -13.23 2.44 -0.88
N LYS A 131 -14.15 2.56 -1.81
CA LYS A 131 -15.39 1.76 -1.79
C LYS A 131 -15.08 0.31 -2.10
N TYR A 132 -15.83 -0.61 -1.49
CA TYR A 132 -15.65 -2.04 -1.79
C TYR A 132 -15.81 -2.36 -3.27
N SER A 133 -16.69 -1.64 -3.98
CA SER A 133 -16.85 -1.81 -5.42
C SER A 133 -15.58 -1.50 -6.20
N GLU A 134 -14.83 -0.48 -5.77
CA GLU A 134 -13.55 -0.12 -6.38
C GLU A 134 -12.46 -1.14 -6.05
N ILE A 135 -12.37 -1.53 -4.78
CA ILE A 135 -11.38 -2.53 -4.34
C ILE A 135 -11.64 -3.86 -5.07
N SER A 136 -12.90 -4.23 -5.20
CA SER A 136 -13.32 -5.46 -5.91
C SER A 136 -12.77 -5.50 -7.33
N LYS A 137 -12.84 -4.39 -8.04
CA LYS A 137 -12.33 -4.30 -9.41
C LYS A 137 -10.80 -4.42 -9.47
N ILE A 138 -10.10 -3.81 -8.54
CA ILE A 138 -8.63 -3.81 -8.53
C ILE A 138 -8.10 -5.19 -8.14
N LEU A 139 -8.65 -5.79 -7.08
CA LEU A 139 -8.15 -7.05 -6.54
C LEU A 139 -8.84 -8.28 -7.15
N ASN A 140 -9.83 -8.08 -8.01
CA ASN A 140 -10.60 -9.16 -8.63
C ASN A 140 -11.16 -10.13 -7.58
N THR A 141 -11.79 -9.57 -6.55
CA THR A 141 -12.33 -10.29 -5.40
C THR A 141 -13.72 -9.76 -5.11
N SER A 142 -14.66 -10.64 -4.72
CA SER A 142 -16.03 -10.23 -4.45
C SER A 142 -16.11 -9.24 -3.28
N GLU A 143 -17.09 -8.35 -3.32
CA GLU A 143 -17.31 -7.38 -2.23
C GLU A 143 -17.58 -8.07 -0.90
N GLY A 144 -18.32 -9.19 -0.92
CA GLY A 144 -18.58 -9.97 0.29
C GLY A 144 -17.31 -10.51 0.93
N ALA A 145 -16.40 -11.03 0.11
CA ALA A 145 -15.10 -11.52 0.59
C ALA A 145 -14.25 -10.37 1.15
N LEU A 146 -14.30 -9.19 0.52
CA LEU A 146 -13.57 -8.02 1.00
C LEU A 146 -14.09 -7.53 2.35
N LYS A 147 -15.41 -7.48 2.51
CA LYS A 147 -16.03 -7.11 3.78
C LYS A 147 -15.63 -8.07 4.91
N ALA A 148 -15.62 -9.37 4.61
CA ALA A 148 -15.18 -10.39 5.57
C ALA A 148 -13.70 -10.18 5.94
N SER A 149 -12.84 -9.96 4.96
CA SER A 149 -11.41 -9.71 5.17
C SER A 149 -11.17 -8.47 6.02
N TYR A 150 -11.90 -7.40 5.75
CA TYR A 150 -11.78 -6.16 6.51
C TYR A 150 -12.21 -6.36 7.97
N HIS A 151 -13.34 -7.03 8.18
CA HIS A 151 -13.84 -7.33 9.52
C HIS A 151 -12.82 -8.13 10.34
N ILE A 152 -12.25 -9.18 9.74
CA ILE A 152 -11.22 -10.01 10.39
C ILE A 152 -9.98 -9.17 10.70
N ALA A 153 -9.57 -8.32 9.76
CA ALA A 153 -8.40 -7.45 9.95
C ALA A 153 -8.60 -6.52 11.15
N VAL A 154 -9.75 -5.86 11.24
CA VAL A 154 -10.06 -4.96 12.35
C VAL A 154 -10.03 -5.72 13.68
N LYS A 155 -10.59 -6.90 13.72
CA LYS A 155 -10.60 -7.74 14.91
C LYS A 155 -9.19 -8.12 15.35
N LYS A 156 -8.35 -8.52 14.42
CA LYS A 156 -6.95 -8.88 14.71
C LYS A 156 -6.14 -7.69 15.20
N ILE A 157 -6.33 -6.52 14.61
CA ILE A 157 -5.66 -5.29 15.05
C ILE A 157 -6.08 -4.95 16.48
N THR A 158 -7.37 -5.03 16.77
CA THR A 158 -7.90 -4.78 18.12
C THR A 158 -7.27 -5.73 19.14
N GLU A 159 -7.20 -7.00 18.82
CA GLU A 159 -6.58 -8.02 19.68
C GLU A 159 -5.09 -7.76 19.86
N TYR A 160 -4.40 -7.33 18.82
CA TYR A 160 -2.99 -6.97 18.87
C TYR A 160 -2.73 -5.90 19.94
N PHE A 161 -3.54 -4.86 19.96
CA PHE A 161 -3.40 -3.79 20.95
C PHE A 161 -3.74 -4.27 22.36
N LYS A 162 -4.77 -5.11 22.52
CA LYS A 162 -5.16 -5.64 23.82
C LYS A 162 -4.08 -6.50 24.47
N GLU A 163 -3.36 -7.27 23.67
CA GLU A 163 -2.28 -8.14 24.16
C GLU A 163 -1.07 -7.36 24.66
N ARG A 164 -0.94 -6.10 24.28
CA ARG A 164 0.20 -5.24 24.59
C ARG A 164 -0.11 -4.16 25.63
N ASP A 165 -1.30 -4.09 26.10
CA ASP A 165 -1.70 -3.19 27.20
C ASP A 165 -1.29 -3.75 28.56
#